data_f7e3a46504e113a70c2dc39a10065470
#
_entry.id   f7e3a46504e113a70c2dc39a10065470
#
_cell.length_a   1.000
_cell.length_b   1.000
_cell.length_c   1.000
_cell.angle_alpha   90.00
_cell.angle_beta   90.00
_cell.angle_gamma   90.00
#
_symmetry.space_group_name_H-M   'P 1'
#
loop_
_entity.id
_entity.type
_entity.pdbx_description
1 polymer ?
#
loop_
_entity_poly.entity_id
_entity_poly.type
_entity_poly.pdbx_seq_one_letter_code
_entity_poly.pdbx_strand_id
1 'polypeptide(L)'
;MIIGICGHKGSGKDYLGAILREYTGFKIVHFADPLKEMIAYLLNISIDELNDLKNHEDRKICNTNMRSILQKFGTEIMQKHCGKDFWVKQALTEDNIIIPDVRFKHEIDAISERGGMLIKLLGGKTDSHISETELDEIDNSKFNFVYDNTHKDSGILDFAYKVSKHV
;
A
#
# COMPACT_ATOMS: atom_id res chain seq x y z
N MET A 1 -5.02 -17.02 -0.56
CA MET A 1 -5.42 -15.91 -1.46
C MET A 1 -4.77 -14.61 -1.03
N ILE A 2 -4.29 -13.79 -1.96
CA ILE A 2 -3.71 -12.46 -1.70
C ILE A 2 -4.59 -11.42 -2.38
N ILE A 3 -4.92 -10.30 -1.70
CA ILE A 3 -5.64 -9.17 -2.29
C ILE A 3 -4.75 -7.94 -2.23
N GLY A 4 -4.30 -7.45 -3.39
CA GLY A 4 -3.53 -6.21 -3.50
C GLY A 4 -4.44 -5.03 -3.86
N ILE A 5 -4.32 -3.92 -3.16
CA ILE A 5 -5.09 -2.69 -3.43
C ILE A 5 -4.15 -1.57 -3.82
N CYS A 6 -4.35 -1.04 -5.02
CA CYS A 6 -3.58 0.06 -5.61
C CYS A 6 -4.42 1.35 -5.64
N GLY A 7 -3.76 2.49 -5.68
CA GLY A 7 -4.39 3.80 -5.84
C GLY A 7 -3.57 4.91 -5.19
N HIS A 8 -3.85 6.16 -5.56
CA HIS A 8 -3.13 7.32 -5.05
C HIS A 8 -3.38 7.61 -3.56
N LYS A 9 -2.60 8.53 -2.99
CA LYS A 9 -2.77 9.02 -1.62
C LYS A 9 -4.19 9.53 -1.42
N GLY A 10 -4.89 9.00 -0.40
CA GLY A 10 -6.26 9.42 -0.07
C GLY A 10 -7.36 8.83 -0.98
N SER A 11 -7.06 7.85 -1.86
CA SER A 11 -8.08 7.16 -2.67
C SER A 11 -8.99 6.22 -1.87
N GLY A 12 -8.68 5.91 -0.59
CA GLY A 12 -9.49 5.04 0.26
C GLY A 12 -9.01 3.60 0.36
N LYS A 13 -7.77 3.30 -0.02
CA LYS A 13 -7.19 1.93 0.03
C LYS A 13 -7.28 1.29 1.40
N ASP A 14 -6.85 2.01 2.43
CA ASP A 14 -6.86 1.49 3.81
C ASP A 14 -8.30 1.24 4.29
N TYR A 15 -9.23 2.10 3.89
CA TYR A 15 -10.66 1.94 4.21
C TYR A 15 -11.25 0.70 3.52
N LEU A 16 -10.99 0.54 2.21
CA LEU A 16 -11.40 -0.67 1.48
C LEU A 16 -10.78 -1.93 2.09
N GLY A 17 -9.49 -1.88 2.43
CA GLY A 17 -8.79 -2.99 3.08
C GLY A 17 -9.44 -3.39 4.40
N ALA A 18 -9.83 -2.41 5.23
CA ALA A 18 -10.53 -2.66 6.49
C ALA A 18 -11.90 -3.33 6.27
N ILE A 19 -12.69 -2.86 5.28
CA ILE A 19 -13.99 -3.47 4.95
C ILE A 19 -13.79 -4.91 4.44
N LEU A 20 -12.85 -5.14 3.53
CA LEU A 20 -12.57 -6.48 3.01
C LEU A 20 -12.11 -7.43 4.11
N ARG A 21 -11.33 -6.96 5.09
CA ARG A 21 -10.97 -7.75 6.27
C ARG A 21 -12.20 -8.23 7.03
N GLU A 22 -13.22 -7.37 7.23
CA GLU A 22 -14.45 -7.76 7.92
C GLU A 22 -15.25 -8.83 7.16
N TYR A 23 -15.22 -8.78 5.81
CA TYR A 23 -15.94 -9.77 4.99
C TYR A 23 -15.19 -11.09 4.80
N THR A 24 -13.86 -11.06 4.76
CA THR A 24 -13.03 -12.22 4.40
C THR A 24 -12.32 -12.87 5.58
N GLY A 25 -12.14 -12.14 6.68
CA GLY A 25 -11.29 -12.56 7.80
C GLY A 25 -9.79 -12.51 7.50
N PHE A 26 -9.38 -11.93 6.36
CA PHE A 26 -7.97 -11.87 5.97
C PHE A 26 -7.21 -10.85 6.81
N LYS A 27 -5.91 -11.09 7.02
CA LYS A 27 -5.01 -10.19 7.74
C LYS A 27 -4.59 -9.04 6.82
N ILE A 28 -4.56 -7.82 7.34
CA ILE A 28 -3.95 -6.68 6.65
C ILE A 28 -2.44 -6.70 6.88
N VAL A 29 -1.66 -6.61 5.81
CA VAL A 29 -0.19 -6.54 5.80
C VAL A 29 0.22 -5.41 4.85
N HIS A 30 1.21 -4.59 5.23
CA HIS A 30 1.73 -3.56 4.34
C HIS A 30 3.16 -3.88 3.93
N PHE A 31 3.52 -3.58 2.69
CA PHE A 31 4.91 -3.65 2.24
C PHE A 31 5.83 -2.71 3.05
N ALA A 32 5.26 -1.63 3.55
CA ALA A 32 5.99 -0.65 4.35
C ALA A 32 6.14 -1.01 5.85
N ASP A 33 5.48 -2.05 6.36
CA ASP A 33 5.51 -2.35 7.81
C ASP A 33 6.93 -2.69 8.31
N PRO A 34 7.71 -3.58 7.67
CA PRO A 34 9.08 -3.86 8.12
C PRO A 34 9.99 -2.63 8.08
N LEU A 35 9.80 -1.74 7.10
CA LEU A 35 10.53 -0.47 7.03
C LEU A 35 10.17 0.45 8.19
N LYS A 36 8.89 0.59 8.52
CA LYS A 36 8.43 1.41 9.65
C LYS A 36 8.96 0.88 10.97
N GLU A 37 8.89 -0.43 11.18
CA GLU A 37 9.42 -1.09 12.38
C GLU A 37 10.92 -0.83 12.55
N MET A 38 11.69 -0.98 11.48
CA MET A 38 13.13 -0.69 11.48
C MET A 38 13.42 0.78 11.84
N ILE A 39 12.73 1.73 11.21
CA ILE A 39 12.94 3.17 11.46
C ILE A 39 12.46 3.56 12.87
N ALA A 40 11.32 3.04 13.32
CA ALA A 40 10.82 3.28 14.68
C ALA A 40 11.82 2.78 15.74
N TYR A 41 12.39 1.59 15.53
CA TYR A 41 13.43 1.06 16.39
C TYR A 41 14.68 1.95 16.43
N LEU A 42 15.18 2.38 15.25
CA LEU A 42 16.36 3.25 15.16
C LEU A 42 16.17 4.60 15.85
N LEU A 43 14.96 5.15 15.80
CA LEU A 43 14.64 6.45 16.40
C LEU A 43 14.16 6.32 17.85
N ASN A 44 14.01 5.11 18.38
CA ASN A 44 13.46 4.81 19.69
C ASN A 44 12.08 5.46 19.93
N ILE A 45 11.19 5.32 18.93
CA ILE A 45 9.81 5.80 18.97
C ILE A 45 8.84 4.64 18.72
N SER A 46 7.59 4.80 19.10
CA SER A 46 6.53 3.84 18.77
C SER A 46 6.09 3.93 17.29
N ILE A 47 5.44 2.88 16.77
CA ILE A 47 4.83 2.89 15.44
C ILE A 47 3.74 3.96 15.33
N ASP A 48 3.00 4.21 16.41
CA ASP A 48 1.96 5.25 16.44
C ASP A 48 2.57 6.65 16.34
N GLU A 49 3.65 6.92 17.05
CA GLU A 49 4.42 8.17 16.93
C GLU A 49 5.00 8.34 15.52
N LEU A 50 5.56 7.27 14.94
CA LEU A 50 6.05 7.30 13.56
C LEU A 50 4.94 7.65 12.57
N ASN A 51 3.76 7.03 12.71
CA ASN A 51 2.61 7.32 11.84
C ASN A 51 2.08 8.75 12.04
N ASP A 52 2.07 9.26 13.28
CA ASP A 52 1.73 10.66 13.55
C ASP A 52 2.71 11.62 12.86
N LEU A 53 4.00 11.40 13.03
CA LEU A 53 5.06 12.19 12.38
C LEU A 53 5.02 12.12 10.85
N LYS A 54 4.66 10.96 10.28
CA LYS A 54 4.48 10.78 8.83
C LYS A 54 3.32 11.62 8.29
N ASN A 55 2.27 11.82 9.08
CA ASN A 55 1.09 12.59 8.69
C ASN A 55 1.26 14.10 8.87
N HIS A 56 2.27 14.54 9.62
CA HIS A 56 2.59 15.94 9.89
C HIS A 56 3.91 16.34 9.23
N GLU A 57 3.86 16.74 7.94
CA GLU A 57 5.05 17.02 7.13
C GLU A 57 5.84 18.27 7.62
N ASP A 58 5.20 19.15 8.40
CA ASP A 58 5.80 20.30 9.09
C ASP A 58 6.71 19.88 10.26
N ARG A 59 6.50 18.71 10.85
CA ARG A 59 7.34 18.17 11.92
C ARG A 59 8.60 17.54 11.36
N LYS A 60 9.75 18.06 11.77
CA LYS A 60 11.08 17.59 11.34
C LYS A 60 11.69 16.64 12.33
N ILE A 61 12.32 15.59 11.81
CA ILE A 61 13.25 14.71 12.51
C ILE A 61 14.55 14.69 11.70
N CYS A 62 15.70 14.90 12.35
CA CYS A 62 17.01 14.88 11.68
C CYS A 62 17.07 15.83 10.46
N ASN A 63 16.58 17.04 10.56
CA ASN A 63 16.52 18.06 9.50
C ASN A 63 15.59 17.74 8.30
N THR A 64 14.78 16.69 8.39
CA THR A 64 13.81 16.30 7.34
C THR A 64 12.51 15.82 7.99
N ASN A 65 11.49 15.51 7.19
CA ASN A 65 10.25 14.93 7.71
C ASN A 65 10.26 13.40 7.62
N MET A 66 9.40 12.74 8.42
CA MET A 66 9.32 11.28 8.50
C MET A 66 8.98 10.63 7.15
N ARG A 67 8.12 11.23 6.33
CA ARG A 67 7.78 10.74 5.00
C ARG A 67 9.01 10.65 4.10
N SER A 68 9.85 11.69 4.09
CA SER A 68 11.10 11.71 3.31
C SER A 68 12.10 10.65 3.80
N ILE A 69 12.19 10.42 5.11
CA ILE A 69 13.03 9.34 5.68
C ILE A 69 12.57 7.99 5.15
N LEU A 70 11.27 7.67 5.29
CA LEU A 70 10.71 6.40 4.84
C LEU A 70 10.90 6.19 3.32
N GLN A 71 10.66 7.22 2.51
CA GLN A 71 10.85 7.12 1.05
C GLN A 71 12.31 6.86 0.69
N LYS A 72 13.26 7.60 1.27
CA LYS A 72 14.68 7.41 0.99
C LYS A 72 15.18 6.05 1.44
N PHE A 73 14.88 5.63 2.67
CA PHE A 73 15.29 4.32 3.15
C PHE A 73 14.63 3.18 2.38
N GLY A 74 13.33 3.27 2.14
CA GLY A 74 12.58 2.23 1.46
C GLY A 74 12.99 2.03 0.01
N THR A 75 13.09 3.12 -0.76
CA THR A 75 13.31 3.07 -2.20
C THR A 75 14.79 3.28 -2.55
N GLU A 76 15.39 4.40 -2.12
CA GLU A 76 16.72 4.80 -2.57
C GLU A 76 17.84 3.96 -1.94
N ILE A 77 17.63 3.42 -0.74
CA ILE A 77 18.63 2.59 -0.06
C ILE A 77 18.26 1.10 -0.21
N MET A 78 17.16 0.67 0.39
CA MET A 78 16.88 -0.78 0.48
C MET A 78 16.58 -1.41 -0.87
N GLN A 79 15.67 -0.85 -1.68
CA GLN A 79 15.38 -1.44 -2.99
C GLN A 79 16.57 -1.33 -3.94
N LYS A 80 17.34 -0.24 -3.87
CA LYS A 80 18.53 -0.06 -4.72
C LYS A 80 19.64 -1.06 -4.42
N HIS A 81 19.88 -1.39 -3.15
CA HIS A 81 21.01 -2.24 -2.73
C HIS A 81 20.63 -3.69 -2.47
N CYS A 82 19.39 -3.96 -2.03
CA CYS A 82 18.89 -5.30 -1.72
C CYS A 82 17.98 -5.90 -2.82
N GLY A 83 17.70 -5.13 -3.88
CA GLY A 83 16.82 -5.51 -4.98
C GLY A 83 15.39 -4.97 -4.80
N LYS A 84 14.72 -4.76 -5.94
CA LYS A 84 13.34 -4.21 -5.98
C LYS A 84 12.33 -5.08 -5.22
N ASP A 85 12.54 -6.40 -5.21
CA ASP A 85 11.64 -7.37 -4.57
C ASP A 85 11.86 -7.53 -3.06
N PHE A 86 12.74 -6.73 -2.46
CA PHE A 86 13.07 -6.88 -1.04
C PHE A 86 11.83 -6.85 -0.15
N TRP A 87 11.02 -5.79 -0.26
CA TRP A 87 9.80 -5.63 0.55
C TRP A 87 8.70 -6.64 0.21
N VAL A 88 8.60 -7.02 -1.05
CA VAL A 88 7.69 -8.06 -1.53
C VAL A 88 7.97 -9.39 -0.83
N LYS A 89 9.24 -9.79 -0.77
CA LYS A 89 9.66 -11.03 -0.10
C LYS A 89 9.38 -11.03 1.40
N GLN A 90 9.44 -9.86 2.03
CA GLN A 90 9.12 -9.72 3.46
C GLN A 90 7.61 -9.81 3.74
N ALA A 91 6.78 -9.28 2.88
CA ALA A 91 5.33 -9.19 3.08
C ALA A 91 4.58 -10.44 2.58
N LEU A 92 4.97 -11.02 1.44
CA LEU A 92 4.30 -12.16 0.82
C LEU A 92 4.74 -13.51 1.43
N THR A 93 4.74 -13.63 2.75
CA THR A 93 5.12 -14.87 3.46
C THR A 93 3.93 -15.74 3.80
N GLU A 94 2.74 -15.20 3.82
CA GLU A 94 1.50 -15.86 4.22
C GLU A 94 0.44 -15.75 3.12
N ASP A 95 -0.56 -16.63 3.16
CA ASP A 95 -1.79 -16.51 2.39
C ASP A 95 -2.89 -15.83 3.23
N ASN A 96 -4.02 -15.53 2.57
CA ASN A 96 -5.18 -14.88 3.19
C ASN A 96 -4.84 -13.50 3.77
N ILE A 97 -4.16 -12.71 2.94
CA ILE A 97 -3.72 -11.35 3.28
C ILE A 97 -4.30 -10.29 2.31
N ILE A 98 -4.48 -9.10 2.85
CA ILE A 98 -4.85 -7.88 2.11
C ILE A 98 -3.69 -6.91 2.21
N ILE A 99 -3.21 -6.40 1.07
CA ILE A 99 -2.09 -5.45 0.98
C ILE A 99 -2.62 -4.13 0.41
N PRO A 100 -2.92 -3.12 1.25
CA PRO A 100 -3.54 -1.87 0.80
C PRO A 100 -2.54 -0.81 0.32
N ASP A 101 -1.24 -1.09 0.29
CA ASP A 101 -0.19 -0.14 -0.08
C ASP A 101 0.60 -0.52 -1.33
N VAL A 102 0.00 -1.30 -2.24
CA VAL A 102 0.61 -1.67 -3.53
C VAL A 102 0.78 -0.43 -4.41
N ARG A 103 2.01 -0.21 -4.94
CA ARG A 103 2.37 1.00 -5.68
C ARG A 103 3.20 0.76 -6.92
N PHE A 104 4.07 -0.26 -6.90
CA PHE A 104 5.04 -0.53 -7.95
C PHE A 104 4.62 -1.69 -8.84
N LYS A 105 5.03 -1.62 -10.11
CA LYS A 105 4.75 -2.69 -11.07
C LYS A 105 5.25 -4.06 -10.60
N HIS A 106 6.45 -4.13 -10.02
CA HIS A 106 7.01 -5.40 -9.52
C HIS A 106 6.21 -5.99 -8.35
N GLU A 107 5.54 -5.17 -7.52
CA GLU A 107 4.64 -5.62 -6.47
C GLU A 107 3.36 -6.23 -7.06
N ILE A 108 2.80 -5.56 -8.09
CA ILE A 108 1.63 -6.04 -8.86
C ILE A 108 1.95 -7.38 -9.53
N ASP A 109 3.08 -7.46 -10.23
CA ASP A 109 3.50 -8.68 -10.92
C ASP A 109 3.69 -9.83 -9.91
N ALA A 110 4.33 -9.59 -8.77
CA ALA A 110 4.52 -10.60 -7.72
C ALA A 110 3.21 -11.13 -7.10
N ILE A 111 2.22 -10.26 -6.90
CA ILE A 111 0.88 -10.66 -6.43
C ILE A 111 0.17 -11.48 -7.51
N SER A 112 0.24 -11.05 -8.78
CA SER A 112 -0.36 -11.76 -9.91
C SER A 112 0.24 -13.14 -10.13
N GLU A 113 1.57 -13.29 -10.03
CA GLU A 113 2.28 -14.57 -10.16
C GLU A 113 1.88 -15.59 -9.09
N ARG A 114 1.40 -15.13 -7.94
CA ARG A 114 0.83 -15.96 -6.86
C ARG A 114 -0.68 -16.22 -7.02
N GLY A 115 -1.27 -15.82 -8.14
CA GLY A 115 -2.72 -15.95 -8.38
C GLY A 115 -3.54 -15.03 -7.46
N GLY A 116 -2.94 -13.94 -6.99
CA GLY A 116 -3.61 -12.95 -6.15
C GLY A 116 -4.54 -12.04 -6.96
N MET A 117 -5.47 -11.42 -6.26
CA MET A 117 -6.44 -10.48 -6.81
C MET A 117 -5.91 -9.05 -6.67
N LEU A 118 -6.00 -8.28 -7.74
CA LEU A 118 -5.59 -6.88 -7.78
C LEU A 118 -6.78 -5.95 -7.97
N ILE A 119 -6.85 -4.93 -7.12
CA ILE A 119 -7.89 -3.89 -7.14
C ILE A 119 -7.23 -2.53 -7.36
N LYS A 120 -7.72 -1.74 -8.30
CA LYS A 120 -7.32 -0.34 -8.48
C LYS A 120 -8.43 0.60 -8.04
N LEU A 121 -8.13 1.49 -7.08
CA LEU A 121 -8.99 2.60 -6.69
C LEU A 121 -8.57 3.86 -7.43
N LEU A 122 -9.49 4.44 -8.19
CA LEU A 122 -9.34 5.76 -8.79
C LEU A 122 -9.75 6.83 -7.76
N GLY A 123 -9.22 8.05 -7.94
CA GLY A 123 -9.40 9.17 -7.00
C GLY A 123 -8.19 9.33 -6.08
N GLY A 124 -8.28 10.31 -5.16
CA GLY A 124 -7.16 10.72 -4.33
C GLY A 124 -6.32 11.83 -4.96
N LYS A 125 -5.13 12.09 -4.40
CA LYS A 125 -4.22 13.13 -4.88
C LYS A 125 -2.96 12.48 -5.44
N THR A 126 -2.60 12.85 -6.67
CA THR A 126 -1.29 12.50 -7.26
C THR A 126 -0.17 13.26 -6.55
N ASP A 127 0.94 12.58 -6.33
CA ASP A 127 2.20 13.15 -5.84
C ASP A 127 3.26 12.95 -6.94
N SER A 128 4.29 13.79 -6.97
CA SER A 128 5.40 13.68 -7.92
C SER A 128 6.39 12.55 -7.60
N HIS A 129 6.16 11.80 -6.52
CA HIS A 129 7.03 10.69 -6.17
C HIS A 129 6.89 9.53 -7.17
N ILE A 130 8.02 8.88 -7.48
CA ILE A 130 8.10 7.79 -8.48
C ILE A 130 7.06 6.67 -8.25
N SER A 131 6.73 6.36 -6.99
CA SER A 131 5.72 5.35 -6.67
C SER A 131 4.29 5.73 -7.04
N GLU A 132 3.99 7.01 -7.21
CA GLU A 132 2.68 7.49 -7.64
C GLU A 132 2.61 7.61 -9.17
N THR A 133 3.71 8.05 -9.82
CA THR A 133 3.77 8.17 -11.28
C THR A 133 3.83 6.81 -11.97
N GLU A 134 4.56 5.83 -11.41
CA GLU A 134 4.63 4.48 -11.98
C GLU A 134 3.26 3.79 -11.99
N LEU A 135 2.41 4.05 -10.98
CA LEU A 135 1.06 3.49 -10.90
C LEU A 135 0.15 3.99 -12.03
N ASP A 136 0.33 5.22 -12.52
CA ASP A 136 -0.46 5.80 -13.61
C ASP A 136 -0.14 5.16 -14.97
N GLU A 137 1.08 4.66 -15.13
CA GLU A 137 1.53 3.98 -16.34
C GLU A 137 1.04 2.53 -16.45
N ILE A 138 0.50 1.96 -15.36
CA ILE A 138 0.03 0.58 -15.34
C ILE A 138 -1.36 0.47 -15.98
N ASP A 139 -1.45 -0.35 -17.04
CA ASP A 139 -2.69 -0.61 -17.74
C ASP A 139 -3.76 -1.21 -16.80
N ASN A 140 -4.99 -0.71 -16.93
CA ASN A 140 -6.10 -1.16 -16.11
C ASN A 140 -6.46 -2.65 -16.32
N SER A 141 -6.06 -3.25 -17.43
CA SER A 141 -6.24 -4.69 -17.71
C SER A 141 -5.46 -5.61 -16.74
N LYS A 142 -4.48 -5.07 -16.03
CA LYS A 142 -3.73 -5.78 -14.97
C LYS A 142 -4.54 -5.99 -13.69
N PHE A 143 -5.63 -5.27 -13.52
CA PHE A 143 -6.45 -5.31 -12.30
C PHE A 143 -7.71 -6.14 -12.52
N ASN A 144 -8.04 -7.00 -11.56
CA ASN A 144 -9.27 -7.78 -11.55
C ASN A 144 -10.49 -6.87 -11.36
N PHE A 145 -10.30 -5.79 -10.60
CA PHE A 145 -11.32 -4.79 -10.33
C PHE A 145 -10.75 -3.38 -10.41
N VAL A 146 -11.50 -2.46 -11.00
CA VAL A 146 -11.22 -1.02 -10.96
C VAL A 146 -12.46 -0.32 -10.43
N TYR A 147 -12.31 0.53 -9.42
CA TYR A 147 -13.40 1.27 -8.79
C TYR A 147 -13.08 2.75 -8.70
N ASP A 148 -14.01 3.58 -9.15
CA ASP A 148 -13.90 5.04 -9.03
C ASP A 148 -14.46 5.48 -7.66
N ASN A 149 -13.55 5.88 -6.78
CA ASN A 149 -13.85 6.39 -5.44
C ASN A 149 -13.62 7.92 -5.34
N THR A 150 -13.72 8.63 -6.46
CA THR A 150 -13.50 10.09 -6.49
C THR A 150 -14.49 10.82 -5.57
N HIS A 151 -15.73 10.37 -5.53
CA HIS A 151 -16.80 10.97 -4.73
C HIS A 151 -16.82 10.51 -3.27
N LYS A 152 -16.07 9.46 -2.92
CA LYS A 152 -15.99 8.89 -1.56
C LYS A 152 -17.38 8.62 -0.94
N ASP A 153 -18.27 8.07 -1.72
CA ASP A 153 -19.62 7.71 -1.32
C ASP A 153 -19.70 6.30 -0.70
N SER A 154 -20.93 5.90 -0.32
CA SER A 154 -21.19 4.57 0.26
C SER A 154 -21.06 3.42 -0.74
N GLY A 155 -20.93 3.67 -2.03
CA GLY A 155 -20.80 2.63 -3.07
C GLY A 155 -19.58 1.74 -2.88
N ILE A 156 -18.57 2.19 -2.16
CA ILE A 156 -17.40 1.39 -1.80
C ILE A 156 -17.77 0.16 -0.94
N LEU A 157 -18.84 0.22 -0.14
CA LEU A 157 -19.34 -0.92 0.66
C LEU A 157 -19.89 -2.01 -0.24
N ASP A 158 -20.74 -1.64 -1.21
CA ASP A 158 -21.30 -2.57 -2.20
C ASP A 158 -20.19 -3.15 -3.08
N PHE A 159 -19.23 -2.34 -3.44
CA PHE A 159 -18.05 -2.78 -4.18
C PHE A 159 -17.24 -3.81 -3.39
N ALA A 160 -16.93 -3.54 -2.12
CA ALA A 160 -16.20 -4.47 -1.24
C ALA A 160 -16.96 -5.80 -1.07
N TYR A 161 -18.29 -5.74 -0.92
CA TYR A 161 -19.13 -6.93 -0.86
C TYR A 161 -19.05 -7.76 -2.16
N LYS A 162 -19.10 -7.11 -3.33
CA LYS A 162 -18.93 -7.82 -4.62
C LYS A 162 -17.57 -8.51 -4.70
N VAL A 163 -16.48 -7.80 -4.33
CA VAL A 163 -15.12 -8.36 -4.33
C VAL A 163 -15.04 -9.58 -3.42
N SER A 164 -15.62 -9.51 -2.21
CA SER A 164 -15.56 -10.61 -1.24
C SER A 164 -16.22 -11.92 -1.72
N LYS A 165 -17.08 -11.87 -2.75
CA LYS A 165 -17.69 -13.07 -3.36
C LYS A 165 -16.75 -13.82 -4.31
N HIS A 166 -15.59 -13.25 -4.64
CA HIS A 166 -14.58 -13.85 -5.52
C HIS A 166 -13.39 -14.41 -4.73
N VAL A 167 -13.47 -14.35 -3.41
CA VAL A 167 -12.50 -14.83 -2.43
C VAL A 167 -13.04 -16.08 -1.72
#